data_206eb23d4ba36d240483ef76585cb348
#
_entry.id   206eb23d4ba36d240483ef76585cb348
#
_cell.length_a   1.000
_cell.length_b   1.000
_cell.length_c   1.000
_cell.angle_alpha   90.00
_cell.angle_beta   90.00
_cell.angle_gamma   90.00
#
_symmetry.space_group_name_H-M   'P 1'
#
loop_
_entity.id
_entity.type
_entity.pdbx_description
1 polymer ?
#
loop_
_entity_poly.entity_id
_entity_poly.type
_entity_poly.pdbx_seq_one_letter_code
_entity_poly.pdbx_strand_id
1 'polypeptide(L)'
;VRKSTVRLAHRTDASARYEKSLDPEMTVPAIARFVKLLQDADAGMRVTSCLTDERAFEYPQITLDFDKRFVDRYTGIEISDEHIVSTLTALGFFVRHEGDKFSVDVPSWRATKDVTIKADIIEEITRIYGYDNFDVFTSESRLAPVRKETLKSHEDRMKDMLVKSYRMHEVHSYIWPNTKKCKDLGIEIEPNVSILNSIDTAGSVLRNSMIPTLLCMVNENKGYASDFGIFEIGKVIKGVKEDGLCNEQKKLCITLLSKTKDIK
;
A
#
# COMPACT_ATOMS: atom_id res chain seq x y z
N VAL A 1 0.95 -8.38 20.19
CA VAL A 1 -0.51 -8.44 20.07
C VAL A 1 -0.94 -8.92 18.68
N ARG A 2 -0.61 -8.22 17.55
CA ARG A 2 -1.06 -8.59 16.19
C ARG A 2 -0.78 -10.05 15.83
N LYS A 3 0.47 -10.52 16.00
CA LYS A 3 0.86 -11.92 15.70
C LYS A 3 0.06 -12.92 16.55
N SER A 4 -0.14 -12.64 17.83
CA SER A 4 -0.91 -13.51 18.74
C SER A 4 -2.38 -13.58 18.35
N THR A 5 -2.97 -12.41 18.04
CA THR A 5 -4.38 -12.32 17.61
C THR A 5 -4.66 -13.11 16.33
N VAL A 6 -3.75 -13.00 15.35
CA VAL A 6 -3.87 -13.77 14.08
C VAL A 6 -3.69 -15.26 14.36
N ARG A 7 -2.67 -15.64 15.14
CA ARG A 7 -2.39 -17.05 15.45
C ARG A 7 -3.52 -17.75 16.20
N LEU A 8 -4.16 -17.02 17.11
CA LEU A 8 -5.27 -17.54 17.93
C LEU A 8 -6.64 -17.34 17.28
N ALA A 9 -6.72 -16.70 16.10
CA ALA A 9 -7.96 -16.29 15.44
C ALA A 9 -8.92 -15.55 16.40
N HIS A 10 -8.34 -14.76 17.34
CA HIS A 10 -9.07 -14.09 18.41
C HIS A 10 -8.91 -12.58 18.30
N ARG A 11 -9.78 -11.96 17.51
CA ARG A 11 -9.80 -10.51 17.32
C ARG A 11 -10.89 -9.86 18.16
N THR A 12 -10.50 -8.89 18.99
CA THR A 12 -11.37 -8.10 19.86
C THR A 12 -11.12 -6.62 19.64
N ASP A 13 -12.02 -5.75 20.12
CA ASP A 13 -11.81 -4.29 20.11
C ASP A 13 -10.54 -3.89 20.85
N ALA A 14 -10.25 -4.53 21.98
CA ALA A 14 -9.01 -4.30 22.72
C ALA A 14 -7.78 -4.67 21.88
N SER A 15 -7.78 -5.86 21.23
CA SER A 15 -6.66 -6.27 20.38
C SER A 15 -6.46 -5.36 19.18
N ALA A 16 -7.54 -4.85 18.58
CA ALA A 16 -7.50 -3.90 17.47
C ALA A 16 -6.85 -2.57 17.88
N ARG A 17 -7.07 -2.12 19.11
CA ARG A 17 -6.43 -0.91 19.66
C ARG A 17 -4.97 -1.18 20.03
N TYR A 18 -4.68 -2.24 20.79
CA TYR A 18 -3.31 -2.55 21.22
C TYR A 18 -2.35 -2.85 20.07
N GLU A 19 -2.84 -3.40 18.94
CA GLU A 19 -2.01 -3.62 17.76
C GLU A 19 -1.55 -2.32 17.07
N LYS A 20 -2.18 -1.18 17.39
CA LYS A 20 -1.87 0.16 16.87
C LYS A 20 -0.82 0.91 17.66
N SER A 21 -0.20 0.28 18.65
CA SER A 21 0.83 0.90 19.51
C SER A 21 0.28 2.09 20.31
N LEU A 22 -0.71 1.81 21.17
CA LEU A 22 -1.21 2.82 22.10
C LEU A 22 -0.10 3.32 23.02
N ASP A 23 -0.21 4.59 23.41
CA ASP A 23 0.73 5.22 24.33
C ASP A 23 0.58 4.66 25.75
N PRO A 24 1.61 4.02 26.33
CA PRO A 24 1.58 3.52 27.68
C PRO A 24 1.52 4.62 28.74
N GLU A 25 2.01 5.85 28.45
CA GLU A 25 1.95 6.98 29.37
C GLU A 25 0.51 7.43 29.66
N MET A 26 -0.43 7.06 28.76
CA MET A 26 -1.86 7.37 28.95
C MET A 26 -2.57 6.49 29.96
N THR A 27 -1.93 5.46 30.52
CA THR A 27 -2.56 4.57 31.50
C THR A 27 -2.92 5.28 32.80
N VAL A 28 -2.04 6.12 33.34
CA VAL A 28 -2.28 6.91 34.56
C VAL A 28 -3.38 7.94 34.36
N PRO A 29 -3.36 8.80 33.32
CA PRO A 29 -4.48 9.68 33.00
C PRO A 29 -5.82 8.94 32.82
N ALA A 30 -5.81 7.77 32.18
CA ALA A 30 -7.02 6.96 31.99
C ALA A 30 -7.61 6.48 33.34
N ILE A 31 -6.77 6.01 34.27
CA ILE A 31 -7.21 5.62 35.62
C ILE A 31 -7.75 6.84 36.38
N ALA A 32 -7.05 7.96 36.32
CA ALA A 32 -7.51 9.20 36.98
C ALA A 32 -8.89 9.64 36.43
N ARG A 33 -9.08 9.54 35.09
CA ARG A 33 -10.37 9.84 34.45
C ARG A 33 -11.47 8.86 34.88
N PHE A 34 -11.14 7.57 34.97
CA PHE A 34 -12.08 6.54 35.41
C PHE A 34 -12.53 6.81 36.87
N VAL A 35 -11.57 7.07 37.78
CA VAL A 35 -11.87 7.41 39.19
C VAL A 35 -12.76 8.64 39.26
N LYS A 36 -12.46 9.70 38.49
CA LYS A 36 -13.29 10.90 38.44
C LYS A 36 -14.73 10.62 38.02
N LEU A 37 -14.92 9.81 36.98
CA LEU A 37 -16.25 9.45 36.50
C LEU A 37 -17.04 8.63 37.55
N LEU A 38 -16.37 7.75 38.29
CA LEU A 38 -17.02 7.00 39.37
C LEU A 38 -17.41 7.94 40.52
N GLN A 39 -16.58 8.90 40.91
CA GLN A 39 -16.88 9.90 41.92
C GLN A 39 -18.05 10.80 41.53
N ASP A 40 -18.17 11.12 40.24
CA ASP A 40 -19.29 11.90 39.72
C ASP A 40 -20.62 11.09 39.74
N ALA A 41 -20.54 9.78 39.56
CA ALA A 41 -21.69 8.88 39.59
C ALA A 41 -22.10 8.47 41.02
N ASP A 42 -21.15 8.34 41.95
CA ASP A 42 -21.35 7.95 43.33
C ASP A 42 -20.45 8.81 44.28
N ALA A 43 -21.05 9.76 44.94
CA ALA A 43 -20.35 10.63 45.88
C ALA A 43 -19.74 9.88 47.12
N GLY A 44 -20.17 8.65 47.37
CA GLY A 44 -19.61 7.76 48.39
C GLY A 44 -18.34 7.02 47.97
N MET A 45 -18.01 7.04 46.68
CA MET A 45 -16.83 6.37 46.13
C MET A 45 -15.53 6.96 46.70
N ARG A 46 -14.64 6.11 47.18
CA ARG A 46 -13.32 6.48 47.71
C ARG A 46 -12.22 5.57 47.18
N VAL A 47 -11.07 6.15 46.85
CA VAL A 47 -9.85 5.41 46.57
C VAL A 47 -9.21 4.98 47.88
N THR A 48 -8.98 3.68 48.08
CA THR A 48 -8.49 3.12 49.35
C THR A 48 -7.04 2.64 49.30
N SER A 49 -6.37 2.74 48.13
CA SER A 49 -4.97 2.37 47.98
C SER A 49 -4.18 3.39 47.16
N CYS A 50 -2.85 3.34 47.27
CA CYS A 50 -1.99 4.09 46.37
C CYS A 50 -2.04 3.50 44.95
N LEU A 51 -1.71 4.33 43.94
CA LEU A 51 -1.48 3.87 42.61
C LEU A 51 -0.20 2.99 42.56
N THR A 52 -0.31 1.81 42.00
CA THR A 52 0.85 0.97 41.66
C THR A 52 1.08 1.08 40.16
N ASP A 53 2.29 1.50 39.75
CA ASP A 53 2.70 1.65 38.37
C ASP A 53 4.05 0.95 38.19
N GLU A 54 4.02 -0.20 37.50
CA GLU A 54 5.21 -1.01 37.17
C GLU A 54 5.53 -0.88 35.69
N ARG A 55 6.74 -0.38 35.41
CA ARG A 55 7.21 -0.09 34.06
C ARG A 55 8.37 -1.01 33.66
N ALA A 56 8.22 -1.74 32.57
CA ALA A 56 9.31 -2.56 32.02
C ALA A 56 10.34 -1.73 31.24
N PHE A 57 9.95 -0.55 30.74
CA PHE A 57 10.80 0.38 29.96
C PHE A 57 10.18 1.77 29.96
N GLU A 58 11.01 2.77 29.69
CA GLU A 58 10.58 4.15 29.45
C GLU A 58 10.67 4.44 27.96
N TYR A 59 9.67 5.14 27.42
CA TYR A 59 9.74 5.63 26.05
C TYR A 59 10.73 6.80 25.98
N PRO A 60 11.63 6.80 24.98
CA PRO A 60 12.52 7.93 24.77
C PRO A 60 11.72 9.16 24.38
N GLN A 61 12.04 10.29 24.99
CA GLN A 61 11.52 11.57 24.54
C GLN A 61 12.11 11.90 23.16
N ILE A 62 11.26 12.25 22.22
CA ILE A 62 11.67 12.64 20.86
C ILE A 62 11.68 14.16 20.77
N THR A 63 12.83 14.73 20.45
CA THR A 63 13.00 16.15 20.12
C THR A 63 13.45 16.25 18.67
N LEU A 64 12.77 17.06 17.88
CA LEU A 64 13.06 17.25 16.46
C LEU A 64 13.49 18.71 16.21
N ASP A 65 14.72 18.89 15.76
CA ASP A 65 15.30 20.20 15.47
C ASP A 65 15.32 20.46 13.95
N PHE A 66 14.79 21.59 13.51
CA PHE A 66 14.78 22.01 12.11
C PHE A 66 14.85 23.52 12.00
N ASP A 67 15.09 24.02 10.81
CA ASP A 67 15.10 25.45 10.51
C ASP A 67 13.93 25.85 9.59
N LYS A 68 13.64 27.14 9.53
CA LYS A 68 12.60 27.73 8.69
C LYS A 68 12.75 27.30 7.22
N ARG A 69 13.99 27.30 6.73
CA ARG A 69 14.32 26.92 5.36
C ARG A 69 13.93 25.47 5.05
N PHE A 70 14.00 24.57 6.05
CA PHE A 70 13.54 23.20 5.88
C PHE A 70 12.03 23.16 5.63
N VAL A 71 11.25 23.95 6.38
CA VAL A 71 9.79 24.05 6.19
C VAL A 71 9.47 24.57 4.79
N ASP A 72 10.04 25.73 4.41
CA ASP A 72 9.76 26.37 3.12
C ASP A 72 10.15 25.49 1.92
N ARG A 73 11.27 24.76 2.04
CA ARG A 73 11.71 23.83 0.99
C ARG A 73 10.76 22.63 0.82
N TYR A 74 10.22 22.09 1.92
CA TYR A 74 9.33 20.92 1.85
C TYR A 74 7.92 21.31 1.41
N THR A 75 7.46 22.49 1.84
CA THR A 75 6.11 22.97 1.51
C THR A 75 6.06 23.65 0.13
N GLY A 76 7.17 24.21 -0.33
CA GLY A 76 7.24 25.03 -1.54
C GLY A 76 6.62 26.42 -1.40
N ILE A 77 6.16 26.79 -0.21
CA ILE A 77 5.58 28.09 0.14
C ILE A 77 6.20 28.63 1.41
N GLU A 78 6.06 29.93 1.65
CA GLU A 78 6.45 30.57 2.89
C GLU A 78 5.30 30.52 3.89
N ILE A 79 5.48 29.79 5.02
CA ILE A 79 4.54 29.72 6.13
C ILE A 79 5.15 30.51 7.29
N SER A 80 4.40 31.45 7.88
CA SER A 80 4.95 32.31 8.95
C SER A 80 5.33 31.51 10.21
N ASP A 81 6.33 32.00 10.92
CA ASP A 81 6.80 31.35 12.17
C ASP A 81 5.70 31.27 13.22
N GLU A 82 4.87 32.30 13.31
CA GLU A 82 3.72 32.35 14.21
C GLU A 82 2.73 31.25 13.90
N HIS A 83 2.48 30.98 12.61
CA HIS A 83 1.59 29.89 12.19
C HIS A 83 2.17 28.52 12.55
N ILE A 84 3.47 28.33 12.34
CA ILE A 84 4.17 27.08 12.71
C ILE A 84 4.06 26.82 14.20
N VAL A 85 4.44 27.83 15.02
CA VAL A 85 4.43 27.71 16.49
C VAL A 85 3.01 27.51 17.02
N SER A 86 2.05 28.31 16.56
CA SER A 86 0.65 28.21 17.02
C SER A 86 0.02 26.86 16.65
N THR A 87 0.25 26.38 15.42
CA THR A 87 -0.25 25.09 14.95
C THR A 87 0.29 23.93 15.79
N LEU A 88 1.60 23.85 15.94
CA LEU A 88 2.24 22.77 16.69
C LEU A 88 1.87 22.81 18.17
N THR A 89 1.81 24.01 18.76
CA THR A 89 1.38 24.18 20.16
C THR A 89 -0.07 23.75 20.36
N ALA A 90 -0.97 24.11 19.45
CA ALA A 90 -2.38 23.70 19.51
C ALA A 90 -2.57 22.18 19.38
N LEU A 91 -1.65 21.49 18.68
CA LEU A 91 -1.61 20.04 18.54
C LEU A 91 -0.93 19.34 19.74
N GLY A 92 -0.46 20.10 20.74
CA GLY A 92 0.13 19.57 21.96
C GLY A 92 1.64 19.32 21.90
N PHE A 93 2.33 19.80 20.87
CA PHE A 93 3.79 19.78 20.83
C PHE A 93 4.36 20.92 21.68
N PHE A 94 5.49 20.68 22.32
CA PHE A 94 6.22 21.75 23.00
C PHE A 94 7.26 22.34 22.05
N VAL A 95 7.08 23.61 21.69
CA VAL A 95 7.89 24.29 20.67
C VAL A 95 8.79 25.35 21.31
N ARG A 96 10.09 25.26 21.05
CA ARG A 96 11.08 26.31 21.31
C ARG A 96 11.48 26.89 19.96
N HIS A 97 11.39 28.22 19.83
CA HIS A 97 11.71 28.93 18.60
C HIS A 97 12.69 30.08 18.90
N GLU A 98 13.82 30.10 18.20
CA GLU A 98 14.85 31.15 18.29
C GLU A 98 15.39 31.49 16.91
N GLY A 99 15.08 32.68 16.41
CA GLY A 99 15.44 33.09 15.04
C GLY A 99 14.86 32.11 14.04
N ASP A 100 15.68 31.54 13.18
CA ASP A 100 15.26 30.57 12.15
C ASP A 100 15.15 29.12 12.66
N LYS A 101 15.44 28.87 13.95
CA LYS A 101 15.53 27.50 14.48
C LYS A 101 14.31 27.12 15.31
N PHE A 102 13.81 25.93 15.07
CA PHE A 102 12.74 25.29 15.82
C PHE A 102 13.27 24.02 16.49
N SER A 103 12.92 23.84 17.76
CA SER A 103 13.15 22.61 18.51
C SER A 103 11.80 22.17 19.08
N VAL A 104 11.32 21.00 18.64
CA VAL A 104 9.96 20.52 18.92
C VAL A 104 10.04 19.22 19.71
N ASP A 105 9.53 19.24 20.94
CA ASP A 105 9.37 18.01 21.71
C ASP A 105 8.03 17.36 21.35
N VAL A 106 8.11 16.10 20.96
CA VAL A 106 6.94 15.31 20.52
C VAL A 106 6.26 14.71 21.75
N PRO A 107 4.95 14.95 21.96
CA PRO A 107 4.24 14.34 23.08
C PRO A 107 4.17 12.82 22.95
N SER A 108 4.12 12.09 24.07
CA SER A 108 4.21 10.64 24.14
C SER A 108 3.19 9.92 23.24
N TRP A 109 1.97 10.43 23.17
CA TRP A 109 0.90 9.86 22.33
C TRP A 109 1.13 10.01 20.82
N ARG A 110 2.01 10.92 20.38
CA ARG A 110 2.45 11.11 19.00
C ARG A 110 3.82 10.46 18.75
N ALA A 111 4.64 10.32 19.80
CA ALA A 111 5.95 9.68 19.68
C ALA A 111 5.87 8.16 19.47
N THR A 112 4.72 7.53 19.73
CA THR A 112 4.54 6.09 19.63
C THR A 112 4.30 5.66 18.18
N LYS A 113 5.35 5.64 17.35
CA LYS A 113 5.37 5.27 15.93
C LYS A 113 4.53 6.16 15.02
N ASP A 114 4.38 7.40 15.37
CA ASP A 114 3.65 8.40 14.60
C ASP A 114 4.62 9.49 14.15
N VAL A 115 4.88 10.49 14.99
CA VAL A 115 5.81 11.57 14.69
C VAL A 115 7.21 11.21 15.18
N THR A 116 8.12 10.90 14.26
CA THR A 116 9.47 10.41 14.58
C THR A 116 10.58 11.14 13.81
N ILE A 117 10.25 11.80 12.72
CA ILE A 117 11.19 12.53 11.86
C ILE A 117 10.65 13.95 11.55
N LYS A 118 11.53 14.81 11.06
CA LYS A 118 11.17 16.21 10.70
C LYS A 118 10.07 16.29 9.65
N ALA A 119 10.00 15.34 8.73
CA ALA A 119 8.97 15.32 7.70
C ALA A 119 7.56 15.13 8.30
N ASP A 120 7.44 14.38 9.40
CA ASP A 120 6.16 14.21 10.10
C ASP A 120 5.67 15.54 10.70
N ILE A 121 6.60 16.39 11.17
CA ILE A 121 6.27 17.77 11.62
C ILE A 121 5.75 18.63 10.47
N ILE A 122 6.33 18.49 9.28
CA ILE A 122 5.83 19.19 8.09
C ILE A 122 4.41 18.77 7.75
N GLU A 123 4.12 17.47 7.85
CA GLU A 123 2.74 16.96 7.67
C GLU A 123 1.77 17.64 8.65
N GLU A 124 2.13 17.75 9.92
CA GLU A 124 1.28 18.40 10.93
C GLU A 124 1.02 19.88 10.60
N ILE A 125 2.04 20.61 10.17
CA ILE A 125 1.92 22.01 9.76
C ILE A 125 1.02 22.13 8.52
N THR A 126 1.29 21.32 7.49
CA THR A 126 0.62 21.44 6.18
C THR A 126 -0.84 20.98 6.20
N ARG A 127 -1.16 19.93 6.99
CA ARG A 127 -2.56 19.48 7.10
C ARG A 127 -3.46 20.47 7.80
N ILE A 128 -2.92 21.25 8.77
CA ILE A 128 -3.68 22.33 9.44
C ILE A 128 -3.72 23.59 8.60
N TYR A 129 -2.64 23.91 7.88
CA TYR A 129 -2.62 24.98 6.88
C TYR A 129 -3.68 24.75 5.80
N GLY A 130 -3.94 23.49 5.45
CA GLY A 130 -4.92 23.05 4.48
C GLY A 130 -4.30 22.85 3.08
N TYR A 131 -4.38 21.64 2.57
CA TYR A 131 -3.82 21.30 1.26
C TYR A 131 -4.45 22.07 0.09
N ASP A 132 -5.70 22.51 0.22
CA ASP A 132 -6.38 23.33 -0.79
C ASP A 132 -5.82 24.76 -0.89
N ASN A 133 -5.01 25.19 0.09
CA ASN A 133 -4.36 26.50 0.11
C ASN A 133 -2.99 26.49 -0.58
N PHE A 134 -2.57 25.35 -1.14
CA PHE A 134 -1.34 25.26 -1.91
C PHE A 134 -1.62 25.49 -3.40
N ASP A 135 -0.83 26.34 -4.03
CA ASP A 135 -0.90 26.54 -5.47
C ASP A 135 -0.48 25.26 -6.21
N VAL A 136 -1.23 24.93 -7.24
CA VAL A 136 -0.89 23.81 -8.12
C VAL A 136 0.11 24.24 -9.17
N PHE A 137 1.35 23.76 -9.07
CA PHE A 137 2.39 24.00 -10.06
C PHE A 137 2.59 22.78 -10.94
N THR A 138 2.61 23.02 -12.25
CA THR A 138 3.07 22.00 -13.19
C THR A 138 4.58 22.05 -13.24
N SER A 139 5.25 20.94 -12.98
CA SER A 139 6.70 20.87 -13.08
C SER A 139 7.14 21.11 -14.51
N GLU A 140 8.01 22.09 -14.70
CA GLU A 140 8.68 22.32 -15.99
C GLU A 140 9.83 21.33 -16.14
N SER A 141 9.75 20.49 -17.16
CA SER A 141 10.84 19.60 -17.52
C SER A 141 11.22 19.79 -18.99
N ARG A 142 12.52 19.77 -19.26
CA ARG A 142 13.00 19.80 -20.64
C ARG A 142 12.64 18.50 -21.32
N LEU A 143 11.80 18.57 -22.34
CA LEU A 143 11.46 17.42 -23.17
C LEU A 143 12.69 17.00 -24.00
N ALA A 144 13.10 15.77 -23.86
CA ALA A 144 14.13 15.16 -24.69
C ALA A 144 13.54 13.93 -25.40
N PRO A 145 13.90 13.69 -26.67
CA PRO A 145 13.46 12.50 -27.36
C PRO A 145 13.93 11.24 -26.63
N VAL A 146 13.00 10.37 -26.28
CA VAL A 146 13.32 9.07 -25.67
C VAL A 146 13.50 8.05 -26.79
N ARG A 147 14.64 7.35 -26.78
CA ARG A 147 14.85 6.21 -27.67
C ARG A 147 13.87 5.09 -27.34
N LYS A 148 13.05 4.73 -28.32
CA LYS A 148 12.16 3.58 -28.18
C LYS A 148 13.00 2.31 -28.22
N GLU A 149 12.82 1.42 -27.23
CA GLU A 149 13.50 0.12 -27.24
C GLU A 149 13.06 -0.71 -28.47
N THR A 150 14.02 -1.39 -29.10
CA THR A 150 13.77 -2.19 -30.29
C THR A 150 12.73 -3.29 -30.04
N LEU A 151 12.82 -3.97 -28.89
CA LEU A 151 11.86 -5.01 -28.51
C LEU A 151 10.44 -4.44 -28.39
N LYS A 152 10.28 -3.29 -27.73
CA LYS A 152 8.98 -2.62 -27.59
C LYS A 152 8.41 -2.22 -28.96
N SER A 153 9.25 -1.76 -29.87
CA SER A 153 8.83 -1.43 -31.22
C SER A 153 8.35 -2.65 -32.00
N HIS A 154 8.99 -3.81 -31.82
CA HIS A 154 8.54 -5.07 -32.44
C HIS A 154 7.22 -5.55 -31.82
N GLU A 155 7.05 -5.45 -30.50
CA GLU A 155 5.79 -5.77 -29.84
C GLU A 155 4.64 -4.93 -30.39
N ASP A 156 4.83 -3.60 -30.48
CA ASP A 156 3.82 -2.68 -30.99
C ASP A 156 3.43 -3.04 -32.43
N ARG A 157 4.40 -3.36 -33.28
CA ARG A 157 4.15 -3.79 -34.67
C ARG A 157 3.39 -5.13 -34.75
N MET A 158 3.73 -6.10 -33.89
CA MET A 158 2.98 -7.36 -33.80
C MET A 158 1.55 -7.15 -33.36
N LYS A 159 1.33 -6.32 -32.32
CA LYS A 159 -0.01 -5.95 -31.87
C LYS A 159 -0.81 -5.28 -32.96
N ASP A 160 -0.25 -4.27 -33.61
CA ASP A 160 -0.88 -3.59 -34.75
C ASP A 160 -1.28 -4.57 -35.88
N MET A 161 -0.41 -5.51 -36.20
CA MET A 161 -0.68 -6.52 -37.23
C MET A 161 -1.83 -7.45 -36.81
N LEU A 162 -1.80 -7.94 -35.54
CA LEU A 162 -2.83 -8.88 -35.06
C LEU A 162 -4.20 -8.17 -34.97
N VAL A 163 -4.25 -6.92 -34.55
CA VAL A 163 -5.49 -6.16 -34.45
C VAL A 163 -5.99 -5.72 -35.84
N LYS A 164 -5.13 -5.07 -36.64
CA LYS A 164 -5.55 -4.42 -37.88
C LYS A 164 -5.76 -5.41 -39.05
N SER A 165 -4.85 -6.41 -39.19
CA SER A 165 -4.89 -7.34 -40.29
C SER A 165 -5.68 -8.61 -39.98
N TYR A 166 -5.58 -9.11 -38.74
CA TYR A 166 -6.23 -10.36 -38.33
C TYR A 166 -7.48 -10.16 -37.47
N ARG A 167 -7.84 -8.90 -37.15
CA ARG A 167 -9.03 -8.52 -36.34
C ARG A 167 -9.13 -9.26 -35.03
N MET A 168 -7.99 -9.53 -34.39
CA MET A 168 -7.93 -10.15 -33.08
C MET A 168 -8.07 -9.11 -31.97
N HIS A 169 -8.52 -9.56 -30.80
CA HIS A 169 -8.61 -8.73 -29.61
C HIS A 169 -7.39 -8.94 -28.72
N GLU A 170 -6.69 -7.86 -28.35
CA GLU A 170 -5.67 -7.90 -27.32
C GLU A 170 -6.33 -8.09 -25.95
N VAL A 171 -5.81 -9.03 -25.17
CA VAL A 171 -6.27 -9.27 -23.80
C VAL A 171 -5.10 -9.20 -22.84
N HIS A 172 -5.41 -8.88 -21.60
CA HIS A 172 -4.47 -8.87 -20.49
C HIS A 172 -5.00 -9.74 -19.37
N SER A 173 -4.21 -10.68 -18.93
CA SER A 173 -4.56 -11.59 -17.84
C SER A 173 -3.55 -11.49 -16.70
N TYR A 174 -3.95 -11.92 -15.51
CA TYR A 174 -3.05 -12.01 -14.38
C TYR A 174 -1.98 -13.08 -14.61
N ILE A 175 -0.79 -12.85 -14.04
CA ILE A 175 0.33 -13.78 -14.11
C ILE A 175 0.05 -15.10 -13.36
N TRP A 176 -0.97 -15.12 -12.50
CA TRP A 176 -1.49 -16.32 -11.82
C TRP A 176 -2.82 -16.74 -12.45
N PRO A 177 -2.88 -17.94 -13.03
CA PRO A 177 -4.12 -18.48 -13.56
C PRO A 177 -5.10 -18.86 -12.43
N ASN A 178 -6.39 -18.77 -12.70
CA ASN A 178 -7.39 -19.31 -11.80
C ASN A 178 -7.42 -20.85 -11.92
N THR A 179 -6.78 -21.51 -10.96
CA THR A 179 -6.60 -22.97 -10.97
C THR A 179 -7.92 -23.73 -10.97
N LYS A 180 -8.96 -23.19 -10.28
CA LYS A 180 -10.29 -23.80 -10.25
C LYS A 180 -10.96 -23.79 -11.62
N LYS A 181 -11.00 -22.62 -12.29
CA LYS A 181 -11.56 -22.48 -13.64
C LYS A 181 -10.85 -23.38 -14.66
N CYS A 182 -9.53 -23.45 -14.57
CA CYS A 182 -8.75 -24.33 -15.45
C CYS A 182 -9.13 -25.81 -15.22
N LYS A 183 -9.24 -26.24 -13.96
CA LYS A 183 -9.65 -27.61 -13.63
C LYS A 183 -11.06 -27.94 -14.10
N ASP A 184 -12.00 -27.01 -13.96
CA ASP A 184 -13.39 -27.17 -14.43
C ASP A 184 -13.46 -27.37 -15.96
N LEU A 185 -12.46 -26.89 -16.71
CA LEU A 185 -12.28 -27.10 -18.16
C LEU A 185 -11.42 -28.31 -18.51
N GLY A 186 -10.99 -29.10 -17.54
CA GLY A 186 -10.08 -30.23 -17.76
C GLY A 186 -8.65 -29.81 -18.12
N ILE A 187 -8.24 -28.57 -17.82
CA ILE A 187 -6.91 -28.07 -18.09
C ILE A 187 -6.07 -28.21 -16.83
N GLU A 188 -5.05 -29.02 -16.90
CA GLU A 188 -4.07 -29.17 -15.82
C GLU A 188 -3.03 -28.03 -15.87
N ILE A 189 -2.75 -27.48 -14.69
CA ILE A 189 -1.69 -26.49 -14.47
C ILE A 189 -0.52 -27.21 -13.82
N GLU A 190 0.60 -27.25 -14.52
CA GLU A 190 1.83 -27.79 -13.96
C GLU A 190 2.29 -26.97 -12.75
N PRO A 191 2.73 -27.62 -11.66
CA PRO A 191 3.34 -26.93 -10.52
C PRO A 191 4.52 -26.08 -10.97
N ASN A 192 4.58 -24.86 -10.46
CA ASN A 192 5.64 -23.91 -10.76
C ASN A 192 5.93 -23.08 -9.50
N VAL A 193 6.53 -21.91 -9.65
CA VAL A 193 6.74 -20.98 -8.55
C VAL A 193 5.40 -20.56 -7.96
N SER A 194 5.28 -20.64 -6.64
CA SER A 194 4.07 -20.26 -5.90
C SER A 194 4.32 -19.06 -5.01
N ILE A 195 3.28 -18.23 -4.85
CA ILE A 195 3.27 -17.10 -3.91
C ILE A 195 2.99 -17.65 -2.52
N LEU A 196 3.90 -17.41 -1.57
CA LEU A 196 3.82 -17.97 -0.21
C LEU A 196 2.58 -17.50 0.57
N ASN A 197 2.17 -16.26 0.39
CA ASN A 197 1.07 -15.61 1.11
C ASN A 197 0.04 -14.99 0.16
N SER A 198 -0.36 -15.75 -0.87
CA SER A 198 -1.37 -15.27 -1.82
C SER A 198 -2.68 -14.89 -1.12
N ILE A 199 -3.24 -13.76 -1.51
CA ILE A 199 -4.56 -13.30 -1.05
C ILE A 199 -5.67 -14.20 -1.61
N ASP A 200 -5.52 -14.64 -2.86
CA ASP A 200 -6.44 -15.58 -3.51
C ASP A 200 -5.78 -16.97 -3.58
N THR A 201 -6.35 -17.93 -2.87
CA THR A 201 -5.88 -19.32 -2.86
C THR A 201 -6.01 -20.00 -4.22
N ALA A 202 -6.95 -19.56 -5.07
CA ALA A 202 -7.10 -20.06 -6.43
C ALA A 202 -6.04 -19.50 -7.41
N GLY A 203 -5.32 -18.46 -7.01
CA GLY A 203 -4.31 -17.76 -7.81
C GLY A 203 -2.92 -17.74 -7.15
N SER A 204 -2.49 -18.83 -6.53
CA SER A 204 -1.19 -18.87 -5.84
C SER A 204 -0.01 -19.29 -6.72
N VAL A 205 -0.25 -19.96 -7.83
CA VAL A 205 0.79 -20.48 -8.73
C VAL A 205 1.04 -19.50 -9.87
N LEU A 206 2.30 -19.16 -10.13
CA LEU A 206 2.68 -18.33 -11.27
C LEU A 206 2.65 -19.14 -12.56
N ARG A 207 2.13 -18.56 -13.63
CA ARG A 207 1.96 -19.24 -14.92
C ARG A 207 3.30 -19.55 -15.60
N ASN A 208 3.49 -20.76 -16.05
CA ASN A 208 4.59 -21.17 -16.95
C ASN A 208 4.18 -21.11 -18.44
N SER A 209 2.87 -20.96 -18.69
CA SER A 209 2.25 -20.81 -20.01
C SER A 209 1.02 -19.90 -19.90
N MET A 210 0.71 -19.16 -20.95
CA MET A 210 -0.52 -18.35 -21.05
C MET A 210 -1.72 -19.16 -21.60
N ILE A 211 -1.47 -20.33 -22.19
CA ILE A 211 -2.51 -21.14 -22.82
C ILE A 211 -3.68 -21.44 -21.89
N PRO A 212 -3.47 -21.93 -20.64
CA PRO A 212 -4.59 -22.20 -19.72
C PRO A 212 -5.49 -21.00 -19.50
N THR A 213 -4.88 -19.84 -19.26
CA THR A 213 -5.62 -18.60 -18.99
C THR A 213 -6.42 -18.15 -20.21
N LEU A 214 -5.82 -18.16 -21.40
CA LEU A 214 -6.51 -17.74 -22.63
C LEU A 214 -7.64 -18.70 -22.99
N LEU A 215 -7.49 -20.00 -22.77
CA LEU A 215 -8.58 -20.96 -22.97
C LEU A 215 -9.75 -20.73 -22.02
N CYS A 216 -9.48 -20.37 -20.75
CA CYS A 216 -10.54 -19.95 -19.82
C CYS A 216 -11.26 -18.69 -20.33
N MET A 217 -10.52 -17.69 -20.83
CA MET A 217 -11.10 -16.46 -21.38
C MET A 217 -11.95 -16.75 -22.63
N VAL A 218 -11.50 -17.62 -23.52
CA VAL A 218 -12.29 -18.05 -24.68
C VAL A 218 -13.57 -18.73 -24.24
N ASN A 219 -13.52 -19.64 -23.26
CA ASN A 219 -14.71 -20.30 -22.75
C ASN A 219 -15.71 -19.33 -22.11
N GLU A 220 -15.25 -18.31 -21.41
CA GLU A 220 -16.09 -17.28 -20.82
C GLU A 220 -16.76 -16.40 -21.89
N ASN A 221 -16.12 -16.21 -23.02
CA ASN A 221 -16.55 -15.35 -24.13
C ASN A 221 -17.13 -16.11 -25.34
N LYS A 222 -17.28 -17.42 -25.28
CA LYS A 222 -17.79 -18.25 -26.40
C LYS A 222 -19.19 -17.89 -26.89
N GLY A 223 -19.94 -17.14 -26.12
CA GLY A 223 -21.25 -16.59 -26.49
C GLY A 223 -21.20 -15.24 -27.21
N TYR A 224 -20.02 -14.59 -27.26
CA TYR A 224 -19.85 -13.28 -27.88
C TYR A 224 -19.96 -13.36 -29.42
N ALA A 225 -19.24 -14.28 -30.04
CA ALA A 225 -19.26 -14.49 -31.48
C ALA A 225 -19.00 -15.94 -31.81
N SER A 226 -19.36 -16.36 -33.05
CA SER A 226 -19.10 -17.71 -33.56
C SER A 226 -17.61 -17.96 -33.81
N ASP A 227 -16.93 -16.90 -34.22
CA ASP A 227 -15.52 -16.93 -34.61
C ASP A 227 -14.86 -15.66 -34.06
N PHE A 228 -13.80 -15.82 -33.30
CA PHE A 228 -12.96 -14.71 -32.84
C PHE A 228 -11.58 -15.18 -32.43
N GLY A 229 -10.62 -14.27 -32.45
CA GLY A 229 -9.27 -14.50 -31.96
C GLY A 229 -8.93 -13.54 -30.82
N ILE A 230 -8.23 -14.05 -29.82
CA ILE A 230 -7.62 -13.25 -28.76
C ILE A 230 -6.12 -13.49 -28.72
N PHE A 231 -5.37 -12.51 -28.30
CA PHE A 231 -3.94 -12.66 -28.09
C PHE A 231 -3.45 -11.88 -26.88
N GLU A 232 -2.37 -12.33 -26.29
CA GLU A 232 -1.66 -11.66 -25.23
C GLU A 232 -0.15 -11.73 -25.45
N ILE A 233 0.54 -10.59 -25.29
CA ILE A 233 1.99 -10.55 -25.12
C ILE A 233 2.26 -10.35 -23.65
N GLY A 234 2.68 -11.41 -22.96
CA GLY A 234 2.79 -11.41 -21.50
C GLY A 234 4.01 -12.19 -21.00
N LYS A 235 4.26 -12.04 -19.70
CA LYS A 235 5.32 -12.79 -19.02
C LYS A 235 4.83 -14.15 -18.57
N VAL A 236 5.71 -15.14 -18.69
CA VAL A 236 5.60 -16.46 -18.07
C VAL A 236 6.84 -16.74 -17.21
N ILE A 237 6.70 -17.56 -16.20
CA ILE A 237 7.76 -17.89 -15.25
C ILE A 237 8.27 -19.31 -15.54
N LYS A 238 9.58 -19.47 -15.71
CA LYS A 238 10.25 -20.75 -15.97
C LYS A 238 11.12 -21.19 -14.78
N GLY A 239 10.55 -21.08 -13.57
CA GLY A 239 11.26 -21.42 -12.34
C GLY A 239 11.98 -20.21 -11.72
N VAL A 240 12.91 -20.50 -10.81
CA VAL A 240 13.72 -19.52 -10.09
C VAL A 240 15.16 -19.66 -10.55
N LYS A 241 15.85 -18.53 -10.72
CA LYS A 241 17.28 -18.46 -11.07
C LYS A 241 18.15 -18.69 -9.85
N GLU A 242 19.45 -18.84 -10.05
CA GLU A 242 20.45 -18.99 -8.98
C GLU A 242 20.49 -17.79 -8.02
N ASP A 243 20.17 -16.60 -8.50
CA ASP A 243 20.08 -15.36 -7.70
C ASP A 243 18.78 -15.23 -6.88
N GLY A 244 17.91 -16.24 -6.91
CA GLY A 244 16.62 -16.26 -6.22
C GLY A 244 15.49 -15.49 -6.93
N LEU A 245 15.74 -14.85 -8.05
CA LEU A 245 14.72 -14.15 -8.83
C LEU A 245 13.99 -15.10 -9.78
N CYS A 246 12.75 -14.76 -10.14
CA CYS A 246 11.98 -15.51 -11.11
C CYS A 246 12.64 -15.45 -12.49
N ASN A 247 12.71 -16.59 -13.17
CA ASN A 247 13.12 -16.67 -14.56
C ASN A 247 11.95 -16.28 -15.47
N GLU A 248 11.85 -14.98 -15.77
CA GLU A 248 10.80 -14.41 -16.59
C GLU A 248 11.12 -14.51 -18.08
N GLN A 249 10.14 -14.94 -18.86
CA GLN A 249 10.20 -14.92 -20.32
C GLN A 249 8.96 -14.24 -20.87
N LYS A 250 9.13 -13.34 -21.83
CA LYS A 250 8.02 -12.72 -22.55
C LYS A 250 7.62 -13.63 -23.73
N LYS A 251 6.34 -13.90 -23.85
CA LYS A 251 5.75 -14.77 -24.89
C LYS A 251 4.57 -14.08 -25.54
N LEU A 252 4.33 -14.41 -26.81
CA LEU A 252 3.07 -14.17 -27.51
C LEU A 252 2.25 -15.45 -27.42
N CYS A 253 1.00 -15.35 -27.04
CA CYS A 253 0.02 -16.43 -27.10
C CYS A 253 -1.18 -15.96 -27.93
N ILE A 254 -1.60 -16.79 -28.87
CA ILE A 254 -2.76 -16.55 -29.75
C ILE A 254 -3.71 -17.71 -29.56
N THR A 255 -5.00 -17.41 -29.39
CA THR A 255 -6.06 -18.41 -29.28
C THR A 255 -7.21 -18.02 -30.21
N LEU A 256 -7.66 -18.97 -30.99
CA LEU A 256 -8.74 -18.80 -31.96
C LEU A 256 -9.91 -19.70 -31.57
N LEU A 257 -11.12 -19.14 -31.61
CA LEU A 257 -12.37 -19.89 -31.57
C LEU A 257 -12.99 -19.87 -32.96
N SER A 258 -13.37 -21.05 -33.49
CA SER A 258 -14.17 -21.14 -34.70
C SER A 258 -15.17 -22.28 -34.58
N LYS A 259 -16.37 -22.07 -35.07
CA LYS A 259 -17.40 -23.12 -35.22
C LYS A 259 -17.19 -23.99 -36.46
N THR A 260 -16.40 -23.53 -37.40
CA THR A 260 -16.04 -24.29 -38.62
C THR A 260 -14.71 -24.97 -38.39
N LYS A 261 -14.55 -26.21 -38.99
CA LYS A 261 -13.28 -26.93 -38.91
C LYS A 261 -12.14 -26.28 -39.72
N ASP A 262 -12.50 -25.42 -40.66
CA ASP A 262 -11.54 -24.72 -41.52
C ASP A 262 -11.30 -23.30 -40.98
N ILE A 263 -10.17 -23.11 -40.38
CA ILE A 263 -9.67 -21.77 -40.04
C ILE A 263 -9.09 -21.20 -41.32
N LYS A 264 -9.83 -20.31 -41.97
CA LYS A 264 -9.37 -19.58 -43.15
C LYS A 264 -8.54 -18.37 -42.80
#